data_05d385d123b454d7a92007851f0ef62a
#
_entry.id   05d385d123b454d7a92007851f0ef62a
#
_cell.length_a   1.000
_cell.length_b   1.000
_cell.length_c   1.000
_cell.angle_alpha   90.00
_cell.angle_beta   90.00
_cell.angle_gamma   90.00
#
_symmetry.space_group_name_H-M   'P 1'
#
loop_
_entity.id
_entity.type
_entity.pdbx_description
1 polymer ?
#
loop_
_entity_poly.entity_id
_entity_poly.type
_entity_poly.pdbx_seq_one_letter_code
_entity_poly.pdbx_strand_id
1 'polypeptide(L)'
;RKDVMANFKHIVSPEDILIHKRGTSHVTPHRYMLQSGSEKDCIDVAILAEGYTEKEMDVFYQDAQRTCESLFSHEPFRSMKQKFNIVAVASPSTDSGVSVPRADQWKQTAVHSHFDTFYSERYLTTSRVKSIHNALAGIPYEHIIILANTDVYGGGGIYNSYTLTTAHHPMFKPVVVHE
;
A
#
# COMPACT_ATOMS: atom_id res chain seq x y z
N ARG A 1 30.31 -15.92 21.05
CA ARG A 1 29.97 -14.59 20.47
C ARG A 1 28.92 -14.00 21.38
N LYS A 2 29.20 -12.85 21.99
CA LYS A 2 28.18 -12.04 22.66
C LYS A 2 27.43 -11.28 21.57
N ASP A 3 26.15 -11.58 21.40
CA ASP A 3 25.28 -10.80 20.53
C ASP A 3 25.10 -9.42 21.14
N VAL A 4 25.61 -8.40 20.49
CA VAL A 4 25.41 -7.01 20.89
C VAL A 4 24.03 -6.59 20.35
N MET A 5 23.05 -6.53 21.25
CA MET A 5 21.76 -5.91 20.95
C MET A 5 21.92 -4.39 21.03
N ALA A 6 21.81 -3.70 19.90
CA ALA A 6 21.75 -2.25 19.87
C ALA A 6 20.32 -1.80 20.19
N ASN A 7 20.14 -1.04 21.26
CA ASN A 7 18.88 -0.38 21.59
C ASN A 7 18.93 1.07 21.13
N PHE A 8 17.95 1.45 20.31
CA PHE A 8 17.75 2.84 19.89
C PHE A 8 16.46 3.37 20.54
N LYS A 9 16.54 4.57 21.13
CA LYS A 9 15.37 5.29 21.64
C LYS A 9 15.33 6.66 20.98
N HIS A 10 14.19 6.98 20.40
CA HIS A 10 13.90 8.31 19.88
C HIS A 10 12.68 8.88 20.64
N ILE A 11 12.84 10.08 21.20
CA ILE A 11 11.76 10.78 21.89
C ILE A 11 11.10 11.69 20.86
N VAL A 12 9.82 11.45 20.57
CA VAL A 12 9.02 12.30 19.70
C VAL A 12 8.22 13.26 20.58
N SER A 13 8.46 14.55 20.42
CA SER A 13 7.64 15.59 21.09
C SER A 13 6.44 15.91 20.18
N PRO A 14 5.20 15.76 20.65
CA PRO A 14 4.03 16.14 19.86
C PRO A 14 3.97 17.65 19.53
N GLU A 15 4.77 18.45 20.22
CA GLU A 15 4.87 19.91 20.01
C GLU A 15 5.99 20.31 19.05
N ASP A 16 6.72 19.33 18.50
CA ASP A 16 7.77 19.61 17.52
C ASP A 16 7.16 20.26 16.27
N ILE A 17 7.77 21.35 15.81
CA ILE A 17 7.34 22.13 14.64
C ILE A 17 7.30 21.30 13.35
N LEU A 18 8.07 20.21 13.28
CA LEU A 18 8.09 19.29 12.14
C LEU A 18 6.94 18.27 12.17
N ILE A 19 6.20 18.18 13.28
CA ILE A 19 5.05 17.28 13.42
C ILE A 19 3.80 17.99 12.98
N HIS A 20 3.24 17.57 11.86
CA HIS A 20 1.94 18.05 11.41
C HIS A 20 0.82 17.30 12.14
N LYS A 21 0.15 17.96 13.06
CA LYS A 21 -1.06 17.44 13.71
C LYS A 21 -2.20 17.49 12.69
N ARG A 22 -2.55 16.34 12.12
CA ARG A 22 -3.75 16.20 11.28
C ARG A 22 -4.90 15.77 12.16
N GLY A 23 -5.98 16.55 12.14
CA GLY A 23 -7.22 16.14 12.79
C GLY A 23 -7.84 14.96 12.02
N THR A 24 -8.68 14.18 12.69
CA THR A 24 -9.43 13.06 12.10
C THR A 24 -10.51 13.51 11.09
N SER A 25 -10.71 14.82 10.91
CA SER A 25 -11.72 15.40 10.01
C SER A 25 -11.45 15.21 8.53
N HIS A 26 -10.25 14.74 8.15
CA HIS A 26 -9.83 14.55 6.76
C HIS A 26 -9.23 13.17 6.51
N VAL A 27 -9.83 12.15 7.11
CA VAL A 27 -9.43 10.75 6.85
C VAL A 27 -9.80 10.40 5.42
N THR A 28 -8.85 9.81 4.68
CA THR A 28 -9.08 9.36 3.30
C THR A 28 -10.26 8.38 3.26
N PRO A 29 -11.17 8.47 2.27
CA PRO A 29 -12.27 7.52 2.13
C PRO A 29 -11.75 6.07 2.09
N HIS A 30 -12.39 5.21 2.87
CA HIS A 30 -11.94 3.82 3.00
C HIS A 30 -13.10 2.86 3.24
N ARG A 31 -12.88 1.58 2.97
CA ARG A 31 -13.83 0.49 3.22
C ARG A 31 -13.08 -0.74 3.74
N TYR A 32 -13.64 -1.41 4.73
CA TYR A 32 -13.13 -2.73 5.13
C TYR A 32 -13.53 -3.79 4.11
N MET A 33 -12.53 -4.48 3.56
CA MET A 33 -12.71 -5.67 2.70
C MET A 33 -12.87 -6.92 3.57
N LEU A 34 -12.24 -6.91 4.75
CA LEU A 34 -12.36 -7.91 5.80
C LEU A 34 -12.20 -7.21 7.15
N GLN A 35 -13.10 -7.48 8.08
CA GLN A 35 -12.99 -7.03 9.46
C GLN A 35 -13.27 -8.20 10.38
N SER A 36 -12.21 -8.82 10.91
CA SER A 36 -12.31 -10.03 11.75
C SER A 36 -12.37 -9.73 13.24
N GLY A 37 -11.88 -8.57 13.66
CA GLY A 37 -11.84 -8.18 15.06
C GLY A 37 -11.43 -6.75 15.29
N SER A 38 -11.07 -6.44 16.54
CA SER A 38 -10.56 -5.12 16.90
C SER A 38 -9.12 -4.92 16.41
N GLU A 39 -8.71 -3.68 16.22
CA GLU A 39 -7.33 -3.28 15.87
C GLU A 39 -6.27 -3.83 16.86
N LYS A 40 -6.66 -4.12 18.09
CA LYS A 40 -5.75 -4.67 19.13
C LYS A 40 -5.53 -6.17 19.01
N ASP A 41 -6.45 -6.87 18.35
CA ASP A 41 -6.49 -8.34 18.31
C ASP A 41 -6.18 -8.90 16.92
N CYS A 42 -6.17 -8.01 15.91
CA CYS A 42 -5.94 -8.37 14.51
C CYS A 42 -4.76 -7.62 13.94
N ILE A 43 -4.21 -8.14 12.86
CA ILE A 43 -3.22 -7.47 12.01
C ILE A 43 -3.99 -6.62 11.00
N ASP A 44 -3.79 -5.31 11.01
CA ASP A 44 -4.44 -4.39 10.10
C ASP A 44 -3.58 -4.19 8.84
N VAL A 45 -4.14 -4.52 7.67
CA VAL A 45 -3.48 -4.35 6.36
C VAL A 45 -4.24 -3.30 5.57
N ALA A 46 -3.56 -2.22 5.20
CA ALA A 46 -4.10 -1.18 4.35
C ALA A 46 -3.76 -1.46 2.87
N ILE A 47 -4.76 -1.51 2.01
CA ILE A 47 -4.60 -1.52 0.55
C ILE A 47 -4.83 -0.11 0.04
N LEU A 48 -3.78 0.54 -0.46
CA LEU A 48 -3.80 1.93 -0.91
C LEU A 48 -3.92 2.01 -2.42
N ALA A 49 -4.83 2.87 -2.92
CA ALA A 49 -4.99 3.13 -4.35
C ALA A 49 -3.83 3.95 -4.91
N GLU A 50 -3.28 3.51 -6.05
CA GLU A 50 -2.24 4.22 -6.79
C GLU A 50 -2.56 4.22 -8.30
N GLY A 51 -2.60 5.39 -8.93
CA GLY A 51 -2.93 5.53 -10.34
C GLY A 51 -4.42 5.34 -10.68
N TYR A 52 -5.29 5.28 -9.70
CA TYR A 52 -6.74 5.33 -9.91
C TYR A 52 -7.23 6.76 -9.74
N THR A 53 -7.92 7.30 -10.75
CA THR A 53 -8.60 8.58 -10.64
C THR A 53 -9.87 8.46 -9.78
N GLU A 54 -10.44 9.58 -9.38
CA GLU A 54 -11.70 9.60 -8.63
C GLU A 54 -12.82 8.79 -9.29
N LYS A 55 -12.87 8.82 -10.63
CA LYS A 55 -13.86 8.06 -11.42
C LYS A 55 -13.61 6.56 -11.46
N GLU A 56 -12.42 6.13 -11.10
CA GLU A 56 -11.98 4.73 -11.11
C GLU A 56 -12.00 4.09 -9.72
N MET A 57 -12.52 4.78 -8.70
CA MET A 57 -12.54 4.24 -7.33
C MET A 57 -13.37 2.96 -7.19
N ASP A 58 -14.43 2.79 -7.99
CA ASP A 58 -15.18 1.53 -7.98
C ASP A 58 -14.34 0.37 -8.54
N VAL A 59 -13.50 0.63 -9.55
CA VAL A 59 -12.55 -0.36 -10.09
C VAL A 59 -11.51 -0.69 -9.01
N PHE A 60 -10.96 0.32 -8.33
CA PHE A 60 -10.03 0.11 -7.22
C PHE A 60 -10.61 -0.79 -6.14
N TYR A 61 -11.86 -0.57 -5.70
CA TYR A 61 -12.47 -1.42 -4.68
C TYR A 61 -12.66 -2.87 -5.15
N GLN A 62 -12.97 -3.09 -6.43
CA GLN A 62 -13.01 -4.44 -7.01
C GLN A 62 -11.63 -5.10 -7.02
N ASP A 63 -10.60 -4.35 -7.36
CA ASP A 63 -9.21 -4.82 -7.36
C ASP A 63 -8.71 -5.10 -5.94
N ALA A 64 -9.07 -4.26 -4.97
CA ALA A 64 -8.78 -4.49 -3.56
C ALA A 64 -9.47 -5.77 -3.03
N GLN A 65 -10.72 -6.03 -3.46
CA GLN A 65 -11.41 -7.27 -3.13
C GLN A 65 -10.70 -8.49 -3.72
N ARG A 66 -10.27 -8.42 -5.00
CA ARG A 66 -9.47 -9.49 -5.64
C ARG A 66 -8.13 -9.72 -4.93
N THR A 67 -7.49 -8.63 -4.45
CA THR A 67 -6.26 -8.69 -3.66
C THR A 67 -6.49 -9.46 -2.37
N CYS A 68 -7.54 -9.13 -1.64
CA CYS A 68 -7.94 -9.81 -0.42
C CYS A 68 -8.19 -11.32 -0.68
N GLU A 69 -8.94 -11.66 -1.71
CA GLU A 69 -9.22 -13.05 -2.10
C GLU A 69 -7.96 -13.82 -2.48
N SER A 70 -7.04 -13.16 -3.22
CA SER A 70 -5.78 -13.77 -3.60
C SER A 70 -4.91 -14.07 -2.39
N LEU A 71 -4.77 -13.15 -1.46
CA LEU A 71 -3.99 -13.32 -0.23
C LEU A 71 -4.51 -14.53 0.56
N PHE A 72 -5.83 -14.61 0.80
CA PHE A 72 -6.43 -15.67 1.57
C PHE A 72 -6.69 -16.97 0.79
N SER A 73 -6.28 -17.05 -0.47
CA SER A 73 -6.25 -18.31 -1.22
C SER A 73 -5.00 -19.16 -0.93
N HIS A 74 -3.98 -18.59 -0.24
CA HIS A 74 -2.71 -19.23 0.05
C HIS A 74 -2.48 -19.41 1.55
N GLU A 75 -1.77 -20.49 1.92
CA GLU A 75 -1.28 -20.67 3.28
C GLU A 75 0.00 -19.83 3.52
N PRO A 76 0.20 -19.30 4.73
CA PRO A 76 -0.59 -19.50 5.95
C PRO A 76 -1.78 -18.55 6.11
N PHE A 77 -1.95 -17.58 5.20
CA PHE A 77 -2.98 -16.53 5.30
C PHE A 77 -4.39 -17.10 5.37
N ARG A 78 -4.69 -18.17 4.59
CA ARG A 78 -6.00 -18.83 4.59
C ARG A 78 -6.37 -19.33 5.97
N SER A 79 -5.50 -20.09 6.63
CA SER A 79 -5.73 -20.64 7.97
C SER A 79 -5.80 -19.56 9.05
N MET A 80 -5.20 -18.40 8.80
CA MET A 80 -5.10 -17.29 9.74
C MET A 80 -6.04 -16.12 9.42
N LYS A 81 -6.96 -16.27 8.46
CA LYS A 81 -7.82 -15.19 7.97
C LYS A 81 -8.52 -14.41 9.09
N GLN A 82 -8.94 -15.09 10.15
CA GLN A 82 -9.60 -14.48 11.31
C GLN A 82 -8.67 -13.58 12.15
N LYS A 83 -7.39 -13.53 11.84
CA LYS A 83 -6.39 -12.65 12.50
C LYS A 83 -6.13 -11.36 11.75
N PHE A 84 -6.83 -11.13 10.67
CA PHE A 84 -6.60 -9.96 9.80
C PHE A 84 -7.82 -9.06 9.71
N ASN A 85 -7.58 -7.76 9.68
CA ASN A 85 -8.46 -6.78 9.10
C ASN A 85 -7.83 -6.26 7.81
N ILE A 86 -8.62 -6.07 6.76
CA ILE A 86 -8.14 -5.52 5.47
C ILE A 86 -8.97 -4.29 5.16
N VAL A 87 -8.32 -3.14 5.04
CA VAL A 87 -8.96 -1.87 4.71
C VAL A 87 -8.47 -1.34 3.36
N ALA A 88 -9.39 -1.10 2.44
CA ALA A 88 -9.10 -0.46 1.14
C ALA A 88 -9.23 1.06 1.27
N VAL A 89 -8.17 1.79 0.94
CA VAL A 89 -8.05 3.24 1.12
C VAL A 89 -8.04 3.92 -0.24
N ALA A 90 -9.12 4.64 -0.53
CA ALA A 90 -9.37 5.30 -1.81
C ALA A 90 -8.64 6.65 -1.89
N SER A 91 -7.35 6.61 -2.24
CA SER A 91 -6.51 7.78 -2.46
C SER A 91 -6.51 8.12 -3.96
N PRO A 92 -7.27 9.12 -4.43
CA PRO A 92 -7.39 9.39 -5.84
C PRO A 92 -6.11 10.00 -6.42
N SER A 93 -5.74 9.55 -7.60
CA SER A 93 -4.69 10.12 -8.43
C SER A 93 -5.28 11.13 -9.42
N THR A 94 -4.46 12.09 -9.86
CA THR A 94 -4.86 13.03 -10.92
C THR A 94 -4.92 12.31 -12.26
N ASP A 95 -3.91 11.47 -12.53
CA ASP A 95 -3.80 10.68 -13.76
C ASP A 95 -4.10 9.21 -13.51
N SER A 96 -4.71 8.56 -14.51
CA SER A 96 -4.87 7.12 -14.53
C SER A 96 -3.59 6.42 -14.96
N GLY A 97 -3.26 5.30 -14.31
CA GLY A 97 -2.02 4.55 -14.53
C GLY A 97 -0.86 5.05 -13.70
N VAL A 98 0.33 4.51 -13.95
CA VAL A 98 1.58 4.83 -13.23
C VAL A 98 2.67 5.26 -14.21
N SER A 99 3.72 5.91 -13.71
CA SER A 99 4.83 6.38 -14.53
C SER A 99 5.67 5.23 -15.06
N VAL A 100 6.02 5.30 -16.36
CA VAL A 100 6.92 4.36 -17.06
C VAL A 100 8.06 5.17 -17.69
N PRO A 101 9.14 5.47 -16.96
CA PRO A 101 10.21 6.37 -17.40
C PRO A 101 10.85 5.98 -18.74
N ARG A 102 11.10 4.69 -18.98
CA ARG A 102 11.67 4.19 -20.25
C ARG A 102 10.80 4.48 -21.48
N ALA A 103 9.51 4.73 -21.28
CA ALA A 103 8.56 5.11 -22.32
C ALA A 103 8.26 6.61 -22.34
N ASP A 104 9.01 7.41 -21.57
CA ASP A 104 8.79 8.83 -21.35
C ASP A 104 7.34 9.16 -20.90
N GLN A 105 6.74 8.24 -20.14
CA GLN A 105 5.39 8.39 -19.59
C GLN A 105 5.46 8.78 -18.12
N TRP A 106 5.06 10.01 -17.84
CA TRP A 106 5.02 10.56 -16.49
C TRP A 106 3.58 10.82 -16.05
N LYS A 107 3.22 10.40 -14.83
CA LYS A 107 1.87 10.46 -14.26
C LYS A 107 1.88 11.15 -12.91
N GLN A 108 0.86 11.96 -12.66
CA GLN A 108 0.60 12.58 -11.37
C GLN A 108 -0.30 11.67 -10.54
N THR A 109 0.31 10.83 -9.73
CA THR A 109 -0.41 9.81 -8.96
C THR A 109 -0.31 10.04 -7.45
N ALA A 110 -1.13 9.34 -6.68
CA ALA A 110 -1.29 9.55 -5.24
C ALA A 110 0.03 9.43 -4.46
N VAL A 111 0.85 8.44 -4.81
CA VAL A 111 2.15 8.23 -4.16
C VAL A 111 3.33 8.30 -5.14
N HIS A 112 3.10 8.79 -6.36
CA HIS A 112 4.13 9.01 -7.37
C HIS A 112 4.99 7.78 -7.64
N SER A 113 4.38 6.62 -7.78
CA SER A 113 5.10 5.39 -8.12
C SER A 113 5.57 5.40 -9.57
N HIS A 114 6.69 4.72 -9.82
CA HIS A 114 7.25 4.59 -11.16
C HIS A 114 7.95 3.26 -11.34
N PHE A 115 7.92 2.76 -12.56
CA PHE A 115 8.76 1.65 -13.01
C PHE A 115 10.23 2.05 -13.12
N ASP A 116 11.05 1.16 -13.60
CA ASP A 116 12.49 1.36 -13.84
C ASP A 116 13.32 1.67 -12.59
N THR A 117 12.79 1.37 -11.40
CA THR A 117 13.54 1.47 -10.15
C THR A 117 14.70 0.48 -10.16
N PHE A 118 15.86 0.89 -9.64
CA PHE A 118 17.10 0.11 -9.64
C PHE A 118 17.53 -0.37 -11.05
N TYR A 119 17.23 0.42 -12.08
CA TYR A 119 17.53 0.10 -13.49
C TYR A 119 16.89 -1.21 -13.98
N SER A 120 15.79 -1.62 -13.39
CA SER A 120 15.05 -2.83 -13.78
C SER A 120 13.61 -2.49 -14.15
N GLU A 121 13.20 -2.90 -15.35
CA GLU A 121 11.90 -2.59 -15.93
C GLU A 121 10.71 -3.09 -15.10
N ARG A 122 10.89 -4.16 -14.34
CA ARG A 122 9.83 -4.77 -13.54
C ARG A 122 9.68 -4.17 -12.13
N TYR A 123 10.70 -3.44 -11.63
CA TYR A 123 10.60 -2.86 -10.31
C TYR A 123 9.79 -1.58 -10.34
N LEU A 124 8.65 -1.63 -9.65
CA LEU A 124 7.72 -0.53 -9.43
C LEU A 124 7.78 -0.13 -7.97
N THR A 125 8.26 1.06 -7.67
CA THR A 125 8.36 1.57 -6.30
C THR A 125 8.03 3.05 -6.22
N THR A 126 8.01 3.59 -5.01
CA THR A 126 7.95 5.02 -4.76
C THR A 126 8.94 5.44 -3.68
N SER A 127 9.55 6.60 -3.86
CA SER A 127 10.35 7.27 -2.82
C SER A 127 9.52 8.22 -1.94
N ARG A 128 8.22 8.38 -2.24
CA ARG A 128 7.33 9.34 -1.56
C ARG A 128 6.65 8.71 -0.33
N VAL A 129 7.43 8.14 0.58
CA VAL A 129 6.95 7.49 1.81
C VAL A 129 6.04 8.41 2.62
N LYS A 130 6.34 9.71 2.68
CA LYS A 130 5.46 10.69 3.34
C LYS A 130 4.07 10.75 2.72
N SER A 131 3.94 10.63 1.39
CA SER A 131 2.63 10.63 0.72
C SER A 131 1.82 9.39 1.12
N ILE A 132 2.46 8.23 1.24
CA ILE A 132 1.83 7.00 1.75
C ILE A 132 1.24 7.23 3.13
N HIS A 133 2.06 7.66 4.10
CA HIS A 133 1.60 7.87 5.47
C HIS A 133 0.59 9.00 5.60
N ASN A 134 0.66 10.01 4.74
CA ASN A 134 -0.34 11.07 4.69
C ASN A 134 -1.71 10.54 4.22
N ALA A 135 -1.73 9.66 3.21
CA ALA A 135 -2.96 9.03 2.72
C ALA A 135 -3.59 8.09 3.75
N LEU A 136 -2.77 7.47 4.60
CA LEU A 136 -3.19 6.53 5.64
C LEU A 136 -3.44 7.21 7.01
N ALA A 137 -3.31 8.53 7.11
CA ALA A 137 -3.47 9.22 8.38
C ALA A 137 -4.87 9.01 8.98
N GLY A 138 -4.93 8.49 10.21
CA GLY A 138 -6.17 8.18 10.92
C GLY A 138 -6.80 6.82 10.57
N ILE A 139 -6.11 6.00 9.79
CA ILE A 139 -6.50 4.63 9.44
C ILE A 139 -5.50 3.67 10.11
N PRO A 140 -5.94 2.64 10.83
CA PRO A 140 -5.05 1.66 11.44
C PRO A 140 -4.39 0.77 10.39
N TYR A 141 -3.08 0.50 10.55
CA TYR A 141 -2.34 -0.45 9.71
C TYR A 141 -1.02 -0.86 10.37
N GLU A 142 -0.62 -2.11 10.20
CA GLU A 142 0.73 -2.63 10.41
C GLU A 142 1.43 -2.90 9.08
N HIS A 143 0.66 -3.25 8.04
CA HIS A 143 1.19 -3.53 6.70
C HIS A 143 0.49 -2.70 5.63
N ILE A 144 1.24 -2.34 4.60
CA ILE A 144 0.75 -1.52 3.50
C ILE A 144 0.96 -2.26 2.19
N ILE A 145 -0.13 -2.44 1.44
CA ILE A 145 -0.11 -2.90 0.04
C ILE A 145 -0.53 -1.72 -0.82
N ILE A 146 0.33 -1.25 -1.71
CA ILE A 146 0.00 -0.24 -2.70
C ILE A 146 -0.41 -0.96 -3.97
N LEU A 147 -1.64 -0.72 -4.42
CA LEU A 147 -2.23 -1.37 -5.59
C LEU A 147 -2.23 -0.41 -6.77
N ALA A 148 -1.41 -0.70 -7.77
CA ALA A 148 -1.17 0.16 -8.92
C ALA A 148 -2.10 -0.16 -10.10
N ASN A 149 -2.78 0.85 -10.63
CA ASN A 149 -3.68 0.77 -11.77
C ASN A 149 -2.89 0.62 -13.08
N THR A 150 -2.38 -0.56 -13.36
CA THR A 150 -1.65 -0.85 -14.59
C THR A 150 -1.68 -2.35 -14.90
N ASP A 151 -1.59 -2.66 -16.19
CA ASP A 151 -1.45 -4.00 -16.75
C ASP A 151 0.02 -4.40 -17.02
N VAL A 152 0.95 -3.48 -16.83
CA VAL A 152 2.39 -3.75 -16.98
C VAL A 152 2.85 -4.65 -15.84
N TYR A 153 3.60 -5.72 -16.18
CA TYR A 153 4.17 -6.62 -15.18
C TYR A 153 5.16 -5.92 -14.26
N GLY A 154 4.96 -6.03 -12.96
CA GLY A 154 5.91 -5.53 -11.97
C GLY A 154 5.36 -5.48 -10.57
N GLY A 155 6.24 -5.13 -9.68
CA GLY A 155 6.00 -4.97 -8.25
C GLY A 155 7.29 -4.57 -7.55
N GLY A 156 7.22 -4.43 -6.24
CA GLY A 156 8.39 -4.13 -5.41
C GLY A 156 8.04 -4.08 -3.94
N GLY A 157 8.74 -4.88 -3.14
CA GLY A 157 8.65 -4.84 -1.68
C GLY A 157 9.80 -4.04 -1.08
N ILE A 158 9.48 -3.09 -0.21
CA ILE A 158 10.45 -2.35 0.59
C ILE A 158 10.33 -2.79 2.03
N TYR A 159 11.34 -3.50 2.51
CA TYR A 159 11.37 -4.10 3.84
C TYR A 159 10.97 -3.09 4.93
N ASN A 160 10.07 -3.50 5.82
CA ASN A 160 9.48 -2.68 6.89
C ASN A 160 8.84 -1.36 6.43
N SER A 161 8.41 -1.26 5.17
CA SER A 161 7.79 -0.05 4.65
C SER A 161 6.48 -0.35 3.93
N TYR A 162 6.53 -0.90 2.73
CA TYR A 162 5.35 -1.23 1.93
C TYR A 162 5.63 -2.31 0.89
N THR A 163 4.57 -2.96 0.45
CA THR A 163 4.52 -3.78 -0.75
C THR A 163 3.79 -3.02 -1.85
N LEU A 164 4.30 -3.02 -3.08
CA LEU A 164 3.64 -2.45 -4.24
C LEU A 164 3.47 -3.50 -5.33
N THR A 165 2.27 -3.61 -5.90
CA THR A 165 1.94 -4.59 -6.93
C THR A 165 1.01 -4.00 -7.99
N THR A 166 1.07 -4.53 -9.22
CA THR A 166 0.22 -4.12 -10.34
C THR A 166 -1.10 -4.88 -10.33
N ALA A 167 -2.24 -4.19 -10.57
CA ALA A 167 -3.57 -4.76 -10.40
C ALA A 167 -4.07 -5.59 -11.59
N HIS A 168 -3.68 -5.23 -12.82
CA HIS A 168 -4.34 -5.73 -14.03
C HIS A 168 -3.49 -6.69 -14.87
N HIS A 169 -2.26 -6.98 -14.43
CA HIS A 169 -1.44 -7.98 -15.11
C HIS A 169 -1.97 -9.41 -14.83
N PRO A 170 -1.93 -10.34 -15.82
CA PRO A 170 -2.37 -11.73 -15.61
C PRO A 170 -1.69 -12.46 -14.43
N MET A 171 -0.45 -12.08 -14.10
CA MET A 171 0.31 -12.62 -12.95
C MET A 171 0.00 -11.91 -11.63
N PHE A 172 -1.05 -11.09 -11.55
CA PHE A 172 -1.43 -10.34 -10.37
C PHE A 172 -1.50 -11.21 -9.10
N LYS A 173 -2.23 -12.35 -9.14
CA LYS A 173 -2.45 -13.21 -7.98
C LYS A 173 -1.17 -13.73 -7.33
N PRO A 174 -0.22 -14.36 -8.08
CA PRO A 174 1.04 -14.80 -7.48
C PRO A 174 1.93 -13.63 -7.05
N VAL A 175 1.92 -12.49 -7.75
CA VAL A 175 2.74 -11.33 -7.38
C VAL A 175 2.31 -10.73 -6.06
N VAL A 176 1.01 -10.56 -5.82
CA VAL A 176 0.47 -10.06 -4.53
C VAL A 176 0.94 -10.89 -3.33
N VAL A 177 1.06 -12.19 -3.51
CA VAL A 177 1.47 -13.10 -2.42
C VAL A 177 2.99 -13.19 -2.29
N HIS A 178 3.71 -12.94 -3.39
CA HIS A 178 5.17 -13.00 -3.44
C HIS A 178 5.83 -11.78 -2.79
N GLU A 179 5.36 -10.56 -3.12
CA GLU A 179 5.88 -9.29 -2.59
C GLU A 179 5.54 -9.10 -1.11
#